data_e28ca9eb572bd3244aa8acef4d63fda0
#
_entry.id   e28ca9eb572bd3244aa8acef4d63fda0
#
_cell.length_a   1.000
_cell.length_b   1.000
_cell.length_c   1.000
_cell.angle_alpha   90.00
_cell.angle_beta   90.00
_cell.angle_gamma   90.00
#
_symmetry.space_group_name_H-M   'P 1'
#
loop_
_entity.id
_entity.type
_entity.pdbx_description
1 polymer ?
#
loop_
_entity_poly.entity_id
_entity_poly.type
_entity_poly.pdbx_seq_one_letter_code
_entity_poly.pdbx_strand_id
1 'polypeptide(L)'
;MRLPEPLPLFGEDYKRDPYPLYAELRERGPVHRVRFPSGVAAWLVTGYEAAHRALNDPRLGKHHSRGNAAWRARASIMPEPQHSQLQVHLLHQDPPRHTAMRRLITDAFAPKRIARLRPRFERLADALLDELPPARPGHGGSTDLVATFATRFPFLVLAEVIGLPAEFTERFDRDWGKVVQPVGPDDPGRPAYEARLRGLQGYIAELVRHKREERGRDSGTESSADSGTGSGTDLLSRLVAARDAGALDGAELDSMIFQLLVAGQEPVTNQITTALTALFRHPAHLAALRDDPALLPRAVEELLRYDSAFELTTWRFLAADAEVSGTRVPAGDSVIVSLCAANRDPDRFPDPDTLDFGRSPNPHLAFGHGIHFCPGATLARTELHIALETLLRRLPGLRLAVPDEELTWIPAVLARGVGALPVTYGCPFGGTGAAG
;
A
#
# COMPACT_ATOMS: atom_id res chain seq x y z
N MET A 1 -28.94 -11.71 -15.06
CA MET A 1 -28.21 -12.97 -14.80
C MET A 1 -27.83 -12.98 -13.30
N ARG A 2 -28.01 -14.07 -12.54
CA ARG A 2 -27.50 -14.09 -11.16
C ARG A 2 -25.97 -14.24 -11.24
N LEU A 3 -25.23 -13.36 -10.55
CA LEU A 3 -23.79 -13.56 -10.38
C LEU A 3 -23.54 -14.91 -9.69
N PRO A 4 -22.49 -15.63 -10.06
CA PRO A 4 -22.12 -16.85 -9.37
C PRO A 4 -21.85 -16.55 -7.89
N GLU A 5 -22.37 -17.39 -6.99
CA GLU A 5 -22.00 -17.35 -5.58
C GLU A 5 -20.98 -18.46 -5.30
N PRO A 6 -19.81 -18.16 -4.73
CA PRO A 6 -19.34 -16.84 -4.27
C PRO A 6 -18.96 -15.92 -5.44
N LEU A 7 -19.12 -14.59 -5.26
CA LEU A 7 -18.64 -13.62 -6.25
C LEU A 7 -17.13 -13.82 -6.49
N PRO A 8 -16.68 -13.87 -7.76
CA PRO A 8 -15.27 -14.13 -8.10
C PRO A 8 -14.39 -12.90 -7.84
N LEU A 9 -14.24 -12.49 -6.57
CA LEU A 9 -13.35 -11.40 -6.17
C LEU A 9 -11.87 -11.84 -6.14
N PHE A 10 -11.57 -13.03 -6.65
CA PHE A 10 -10.27 -13.66 -6.61
C PHE A 10 -10.01 -14.45 -7.88
N GLY A 11 -8.73 -14.62 -8.18
CA GLY A 11 -8.26 -15.27 -9.37
C GLY A 11 -7.52 -14.29 -10.27
N GLU A 12 -6.73 -14.84 -11.17
CA GLU A 12 -5.84 -14.05 -12.02
C GLU A 12 -6.63 -13.15 -12.98
N ASP A 13 -7.68 -13.67 -13.62
CA ASP A 13 -8.51 -12.91 -14.54
C ASP A 13 -9.21 -11.73 -13.85
N TYR A 14 -9.76 -11.96 -12.65
CA TYR A 14 -10.32 -10.88 -11.84
C TYR A 14 -9.26 -9.84 -11.48
N LYS A 15 -8.05 -10.28 -11.05
CA LYS A 15 -6.99 -9.34 -10.68
C LYS A 15 -6.44 -8.58 -11.87
N ARG A 16 -6.52 -9.14 -13.08
CA ARG A 16 -6.13 -8.44 -14.30
C ARG A 16 -7.06 -7.27 -14.62
N ASP A 17 -8.37 -7.48 -14.51
CA ASP A 17 -9.38 -6.43 -14.74
C ASP A 17 -10.64 -6.63 -13.88
N PRO A 18 -10.70 -6.03 -12.66
CA PRO A 18 -11.85 -6.12 -11.78
C PRO A 18 -12.99 -5.15 -12.14
N TYR A 19 -12.75 -4.18 -13.00
CA TYR A 19 -13.63 -3.05 -13.22
C TYR A 19 -14.97 -3.41 -13.86
N PRO A 20 -15.08 -4.34 -14.83
CA PRO A 20 -16.36 -4.81 -15.36
C PRO A 20 -17.26 -5.40 -14.27
N LEU A 21 -16.70 -6.21 -13.37
CA LEU A 21 -17.45 -6.76 -12.24
C LEU A 21 -17.91 -5.66 -11.29
N TYR A 22 -17.08 -4.67 -11.00
CA TYR A 22 -17.48 -3.55 -10.15
C TYR A 22 -18.57 -2.68 -10.78
N ALA A 23 -18.56 -2.49 -12.10
CA ALA A 23 -19.64 -1.81 -12.81
C ALA A 23 -20.96 -2.56 -12.66
N GLU A 24 -20.97 -3.88 -12.88
CA GLU A 24 -22.15 -4.72 -12.71
C GLU A 24 -22.68 -4.69 -11.26
N LEU A 25 -21.79 -4.70 -10.27
CA LEU A 25 -22.18 -4.61 -8.86
C LEU A 25 -22.83 -3.27 -8.53
N ARG A 26 -22.28 -2.16 -9.01
CA ARG A 26 -22.88 -0.82 -8.77
C ARG A 26 -24.29 -0.69 -9.35
N GLU A 27 -24.54 -1.23 -10.53
CA GLU A 27 -25.90 -1.25 -11.13
C GLU A 27 -26.93 -2.00 -10.27
N ARG A 28 -26.48 -3.00 -9.50
CA ARG A 28 -27.34 -3.81 -8.61
C ARG A 28 -27.56 -3.20 -7.23
N GLY A 29 -26.79 -2.17 -6.90
CA GLY A 29 -26.85 -1.45 -5.64
C GLY A 29 -25.47 -1.25 -4.98
N PRO A 30 -25.43 -0.52 -3.88
CA PRO A 30 -24.17 -0.11 -3.28
C PRO A 30 -23.55 -1.13 -2.31
N VAL A 31 -24.27 -2.19 -1.88
CA VAL A 31 -23.81 -3.14 -0.86
C VAL A 31 -24.19 -4.57 -1.25
N HIS A 32 -23.20 -5.46 -1.27
CA HIS A 32 -23.33 -6.84 -1.72
C HIS A 32 -22.81 -7.84 -0.71
N ARG A 33 -23.49 -8.99 -0.57
CA ARG A 33 -22.97 -10.10 0.21
C ARG A 33 -21.95 -10.87 -0.63
N VAL A 34 -20.71 -10.93 -0.15
CA VAL A 34 -19.60 -11.64 -0.82
C VAL A 34 -19.01 -12.70 0.10
N ARG A 35 -18.33 -13.68 -0.49
CA ARG A 35 -17.59 -14.72 0.25
C ARG A 35 -16.19 -14.83 -0.33
N PHE A 36 -15.20 -14.71 0.54
CA PHE A 36 -13.80 -14.85 0.20
C PHE A 36 -13.37 -16.33 0.14
N PRO A 37 -12.26 -16.68 -0.55
CA PRO A 37 -11.76 -18.05 -0.63
C PRO A 37 -11.52 -18.72 0.73
N SER A 38 -11.15 -17.95 1.75
CA SER A 38 -11.06 -18.41 3.15
C SER A 38 -12.39 -18.86 3.75
N GLY A 39 -13.51 -18.69 3.02
CA GLY A 39 -14.86 -18.95 3.51
C GLY A 39 -15.45 -17.83 4.36
N VAL A 40 -14.73 -16.73 4.58
CA VAL A 40 -15.26 -15.53 5.24
C VAL A 40 -16.31 -14.89 4.35
N ALA A 41 -17.49 -14.64 4.92
CA ALA A 41 -18.51 -13.80 4.29
C ALA A 41 -18.37 -12.35 4.75
N ALA A 42 -18.58 -11.39 3.85
CA ALA A 42 -18.52 -9.97 4.14
C ALA A 42 -19.58 -9.18 3.35
N TRP A 43 -19.82 -7.96 3.76
CA TRP A 43 -20.59 -6.97 3.02
C TRP A 43 -19.64 -6.04 2.28
N LEU A 44 -19.66 -6.12 0.93
CA LEU A 44 -18.83 -5.29 0.06
C LEU A 44 -19.59 -4.04 -0.33
N VAL A 45 -18.99 -2.88 -0.07
CA VAL A 45 -19.51 -1.56 -0.48
C VAL A 45 -18.78 -1.12 -1.74
N THR A 46 -19.52 -0.75 -2.82
CA THR A 46 -18.96 -0.49 -4.16
C THR A 46 -19.18 0.92 -4.71
N GLY A 47 -20.26 1.64 -4.34
CA GLY A 47 -20.52 3.00 -4.82
C GLY A 47 -19.75 4.06 -4.04
N TYR A 48 -19.39 5.19 -4.67
CA TYR A 48 -18.59 6.27 -4.06
C TYR A 48 -19.26 6.85 -2.80
N GLU A 49 -20.50 7.28 -2.89
CA GLU A 49 -21.21 7.88 -1.75
C GLU A 49 -21.41 6.90 -0.59
N ALA A 50 -21.69 5.64 -0.91
CA ALA A 50 -21.81 4.58 0.08
C ALA A 50 -20.44 4.29 0.74
N ALA A 51 -19.37 4.25 -0.04
CA ALA A 51 -17.98 4.09 0.43
C ALA A 51 -17.58 5.24 1.35
N HIS A 52 -17.81 6.48 0.91
CA HIS A 52 -17.48 7.68 1.69
C HIS A 52 -18.23 7.70 3.03
N ARG A 53 -19.53 7.37 3.05
CA ARG A 53 -20.31 7.25 4.29
C ARG A 53 -19.80 6.12 5.17
N ALA A 54 -19.57 4.92 4.62
CA ALA A 54 -19.07 3.79 5.41
C ALA A 54 -17.68 4.04 6.03
N LEU A 55 -16.81 4.77 5.33
CA LEU A 55 -15.48 5.12 5.84
C LEU A 55 -15.54 6.14 7.00
N ASN A 56 -16.60 6.95 7.07
CA ASN A 56 -16.84 7.94 8.13
C ASN A 56 -17.78 7.45 9.24
N ASP A 57 -18.42 6.29 9.08
CA ASP A 57 -19.42 5.81 10.03
C ASP A 57 -18.77 5.35 11.34
N PRO A 58 -18.97 6.04 12.46
CA PRO A 58 -18.37 5.66 13.74
C PRO A 58 -18.89 4.35 14.31
N ARG A 59 -20.00 3.81 13.78
CA ARG A 59 -20.54 2.50 14.15
C ARG A 59 -19.71 1.36 13.58
N LEU A 60 -19.02 1.60 12.43
CA LEU A 60 -18.17 0.66 11.73
C LEU A 60 -16.75 0.67 12.32
N GLY A 61 -16.58 -0.01 13.46
CA GLY A 61 -15.30 -0.09 14.16
C GLY A 61 -14.31 -1.04 13.51
N LYS A 62 -13.05 -0.90 13.90
CA LYS A 62 -11.90 -1.65 13.34
C LYS A 62 -11.38 -2.77 14.24
N HIS A 63 -11.77 -2.75 15.52
CA HIS A 63 -11.24 -3.71 16.48
C HIS A 63 -11.73 -5.13 16.18
N HIS A 64 -10.81 -6.07 16.02
CA HIS A 64 -11.10 -7.44 15.60
C HIS A 64 -11.99 -8.22 16.56
N SER A 65 -12.01 -7.86 17.86
CA SER A 65 -12.93 -8.48 18.83
C SER A 65 -14.40 -8.27 18.51
N ARG A 66 -14.74 -7.26 17.68
CA ARG A 66 -16.11 -7.00 17.23
C ARG A 66 -16.58 -7.98 16.15
N GLY A 67 -15.66 -8.67 15.46
CA GLY A 67 -15.99 -9.69 14.45
C GLY A 67 -16.73 -10.88 15.07
N ASN A 68 -17.71 -11.44 14.35
CA ASN A 68 -18.43 -12.62 14.81
C ASN A 68 -17.53 -13.88 14.84
N ALA A 69 -18.01 -14.96 15.47
CA ALA A 69 -17.24 -16.19 15.63
C ALA A 69 -16.79 -16.81 14.28
N ALA A 70 -17.67 -16.75 13.26
CA ALA A 70 -17.36 -17.29 11.94
C ALA A 70 -16.24 -16.49 11.25
N TRP A 71 -16.25 -15.16 11.41
CA TRP A 71 -15.17 -14.30 10.91
C TRP A 71 -13.87 -14.60 11.66
N ARG A 72 -13.87 -14.60 12.99
CA ARG A 72 -12.67 -14.88 13.80
C ARG A 72 -12.04 -16.24 13.48
N ALA A 73 -12.85 -17.24 13.19
CA ALA A 73 -12.34 -18.58 12.86
C ALA A 73 -11.69 -18.69 11.48
N ARG A 74 -12.04 -17.81 10.53
CA ARG A 74 -11.67 -17.96 9.10
C ARG A 74 -10.99 -16.76 8.48
N ALA A 75 -10.98 -15.62 9.15
CA ALA A 75 -10.48 -14.37 8.57
C ALA A 75 -8.98 -14.35 8.31
N SER A 76 -8.32 -15.49 8.38
CA SER A 76 -6.90 -15.63 8.05
C SER A 76 -6.06 -14.57 8.73
N ILE A 77 -6.40 -14.27 9.97
CA ILE A 77 -5.59 -13.40 10.78
C ILE A 77 -4.35 -14.16 11.15
N MET A 78 -3.31 -13.47 11.52
CA MET A 78 -2.10 -14.08 12.05
C MET A 78 -2.47 -15.10 13.14
N PRO A 79 -1.74 -16.22 13.26
CA PRO A 79 -1.94 -17.14 14.38
C PRO A 79 -1.58 -16.45 15.70
N GLU A 80 -2.06 -17.00 16.80
CA GLU A 80 -1.51 -16.65 18.12
C GLU A 80 -0.11 -17.24 18.29
N PRO A 81 0.82 -16.57 18.99
CA PRO A 81 0.65 -15.27 19.66
C PRO A 81 0.83 -14.05 18.74
N GLN A 82 1.14 -14.24 17.45
CA GLN A 82 1.44 -13.15 16.53
C GLN A 82 0.26 -12.19 16.35
N HIS A 83 -0.97 -12.70 16.37
CA HIS A 83 -2.15 -11.85 16.28
C HIS A 83 -2.22 -10.83 17.42
N SER A 84 -2.12 -11.28 18.66
CA SER A 84 -2.16 -10.40 19.84
C SER A 84 -0.94 -9.48 19.95
N GLN A 85 0.19 -9.82 19.32
CA GLN A 85 1.43 -9.07 19.42
C GLN A 85 1.67 -8.12 18.23
N LEU A 86 1.17 -8.43 17.03
CA LEU A 86 1.45 -7.66 15.82
C LEU A 86 0.20 -7.03 15.17
N GLN A 87 -1.00 -7.31 15.67
CA GLN A 87 -2.23 -6.74 15.08
C GLN A 87 -3.01 -5.81 16.01
N VAL A 88 -2.38 -5.30 17.06
CA VAL A 88 -2.96 -4.27 17.95
C VAL A 88 -2.53 -2.85 17.60
N HIS A 89 -2.09 -2.66 16.37
CA HIS A 89 -1.65 -1.37 15.85
C HIS A 89 -2.82 -0.42 15.50
N LEU A 90 -2.49 0.83 15.24
CA LEU A 90 -3.37 1.94 14.90
C LEU A 90 -4.52 1.58 13.94
N LEU A 91 -4.25 0.78 12.89
CA LEU A 91 -5.26 0.45 11.87
C LEU A 91 -6.39 -0.43 12.42
N HIS A 92 -6.14 -1.19 13.48
CA HIS A 92 -7.12 -2.09 14.11
C HIS A 92 -7.64 -1.57 15.46
N GLN A 93 -7.45 -0.27 15.73
CA GLN A 93 -7.94 0.38 16.93
C GLN A 93 -9.07 1.36 16.61
N ASP A 94 -9.97 1.54 17.58
CA ASP A 94 -11.01 2.56 17.58
C ASP A 94 -10.65 3.69 18.57
N PRO A 95 -11.26 4.89 18.46
CA PRO A 95 -11.12 5.92 19.49
C PRO A 95 -11.57 5.41 20.88
N PRO A 96 -10.91 5.81 21.98
CA PRO A 96 -9.84 6.83 22.06
C PRO A 96 -8.43 6.30 21.74
N ARG A 97 -8.22 4.96 21.75
CA ARG A 97 -6.88 4.36 21.56
C ARG A 97 -6.28 4.68 20.21
N HIS A 98 -7.06 4.56 19.14
CA HIS A 98 -6.68 5.01 17.80
C HIS A 98 -6.10 6.43 17.80
N THR A 99 -6.83 7.38 18.45
CA THR A 99 -6.42 8.79 18.47
C THR A 99 -5.10 9.00 19.20
N ALA A 100 -4.88 8.28 20.30
CA ALA A 100 -3.61 8.34 21.05
C ALA A 100 -2.43 7.83 20.20
N MET A 101 -2.58 6.67 19.57
CA MET A 101 -1.54 6.09 18.70
C MET A 101 -1.26 6.96 17.46
N ARG A 102 -2.32 7.51 16.84
CA ARG A 102 -2.21 8.37 15.65
C ARG A 102 -1.32 9.59 15.91
N ARG A 103 -1.45 10.22 17.09
CA ARG A 103 -0.64 11.38 17.48
C ARG A 103 0.85 11.08 17.49
N LEU A 104 1.25 9.87 17.86
CA LEU A 104 2.68 9.49 17.95
C LEU A 104 3.38 9.50 16.60
N ILE A 105 2.65 9.26 15.50
CA ILE A 105 3.24 9.14 14.17
C ILE A 105 3.01 10.37 13.28
N THR A 106 2.03 11.23 13.61
CA THR A 106 1.57 12.32 12.72
C THR A 106 2.70 13.22 12.22
N ASP A 107 3.60 13.63 13.10
CA ASP A 107 4.69 14.56 12.75
C ASP A 107 5.72 13.96 11.81
N ALA A 108 5.91 12.62 11.86
CA ALA A 108 6.87 11.94 10.99
C ALA A 108 6.44 12.02 9.51
N PHE A 109 5.13 12.06 9.26
CA PHE A 109 4.54 12.12 7.92
C PHE A 109 4.02 13.53 7.56
N ALA A 110 4.35 14.55 8.36
CA ALA A 110 3.93 15.93 8.09
C ALA A 110 4.50 16.43 6.73
N PRO A 111 3.69 17.15 5.91
CA PRO A 111 4.11 17.59 4.58
C PRO A 111 5.43 18.35 4.55
N LYS A 112 5.67 19.25 5.53
CA LYS A 112 6.92 20.00 5.64
C LYS A 112 8.15 19.11 5.86
N ARG A 113 8.01 18.01 6.63
CA ARG A 113 9.09 17.04 6.86
C ARG A 113 9.36 16.26 5.59
N ILE A 114 8.34 15.75 4.93
CA ILE A 114 8.47 15.01 3.67
C ILE A 114 9.12 15.88 2.59
N ALA A 115 8.68 17.13 2.43
CA ALA A 115 9.29 18.06 1.47
C ALA A 115 10.78 18.28 1.74
N ARG A 116 11.20 18.38 3.01
CA ARG A 116 12.62 18.52 3.37
C ARG A 116 13.45 17.27 3.04
N LEU A 117 12.85 16.09 3.10
CA LEU A 117 13.54 14.82 2.79
C LEU A 117 13.54 14.51 1.29
N ARG A 118 12.71 15.18 0.47
CA ARG A 118 12.57 14.93 -0.96
C ARG A 118 13.92 14.82 -1.71
N PRO A 119 14.93 15.70 -1.51
CA PRO A 119 16.21 15.56 -2.21
C PRO A 119 16.99 14.28 -1.87
N ARG A 120 16.74 13.70 -0.67
CA ARG A 120 17.30 12.39 -0.32
C ARG A 120 16.59 11.27 -1.07
N PHE A 121 15.27 11.33 -1.16
CA PHE A 121 14.48 10.36 -1.91
C PHE A 121 14.85 10.33 -3.40
N GLU A 122 15.07 11.50 -4.00
CA GLU A 122 15.52 11.63 -5.39
C GLU A 122 16.90 10.95 -5.59
N ARG A 123 17.83 11.16 -4.66
CA ARG A 123 19.13 10.45 -4.72
C ARG A 123 18.99 8.93 -4.56
N LEU A 124 18.10 8.46 -3.69
CA LEU A 124 17.84 7.02 -3.55
C LEU A 124 17.29 6.41 -4.85
N ALA A 125 16.37 7.12 -5.50
CA ALA A 125 15.81 6.69 -6.79
C ALA A 125 16.89 6.63 -7.88
N ASP A 126 17.73 7.68 -7.99
CA ASP A 126 18.83 7.72 -8.96
C ASP A 126 19.86 6.60 -8.69
N ALA A 127 20.27 6.39 -7.44
CA ALA A 127 21.21 5.34 -7.07
C ALA A 127 20.73 3.93 -7.43
N LEU A 128 19.42 3.65 -7.26
CA LEU A 128 18.85 2.37 -7.68
C LEU A 128 18.91 2.16 -9.20
N LEU A 129 18.77 3.23 -9.98
CA LEU A 129 18.86 3.15 -11.43
C LEU A 129 20.32 3.08 -11.92
N ASP A 130 21.28 3.57 -11.15
CA ASP A 130 22.71 3.40 -11.44
C ASP A 130 23.16 1.92 -11.31
N GLU A 131 22.45 1.11 -10.53
CA GLU A 131 22.69 -0.34 -10.40
C GLU A 131 22.14 -1.15 -11.60
N LEU A 132 21.29 -0.55 -12.46
CA LEU A 132 20.73 -1.27 -13.60
C LEU A 132 21.80 -1.57 -14.66
N PRO A 133 21.67 -2.70 -15.40
CA PRO A 133 22.53 -2.97 -16.52
C PRO A 133 22.51 -1.82 -17.53
N PRO A 134 23.66 -1.37 -18.02
CA PRO A 134 23.71 -0.31 -19.00
C PRO A 134 23.02 -0.76 -20.31
N ALA A 135 22.29 0.13 -20.96
CA ALA A 135 21.76 -0.09 -22.29
C ALA A 135 22.88 -0.35 -23.28
N ARG A 136 22.80 -1.46 -24.02
CA ARG A 136 23.77 -1.81 -25.07
C ARG A 136 23.41 -1.12 -26.37
N PRO A 137 24.38 -0.57 -27.11
CA PRO A 137 24.13 0.01 -28.43
C PRO A 137 23.38 -0.98 -29.34
N GLY A 138 22.24 -0.55 -29.89
CA GLY A 138 21.39 -1.36 -30.76
C GLY A 138 20.52 -2.43 -30.08
N HIS A 139 20.69 -2.73 -28.78
CA HIS A 139 19.95 -3.77 -28.09
C HIS A 139 19.16 -3.24 -26.88
N GLY A 140 19.50 -2.04 -26.36
CA GLY A 140 18.92 -1.50 -25.14
C GLY A 140 19.33 -2.28 -23.87
N GLY A 141 18.63 -2.01 -22.78
CA GLY A 141 18.70 -2.75 -21.52
C GLY A 141 17.35 -3.38 -21.21
N SER A 142 17.35 -4.37 -20.32
CA SER A 142 16.13 -4.99 -19.78
C SER A 142 16.29 -5.28 -18.31
N THR A 143 15.17 -5.20 -17.57
CA THR A 143 15.14 -5.52 -16.14
C THR A 143 13.71 -5.83 -15.69
N ASP A 144 13.57 -6.46 -14.54
CA ASP A 144 12.32 -6.50 -13.79
C ASP A 144 12.28 -5.31 -12.80
N LEU A 145 11.44 -4.32 -13.09
CA LEU A 145 11.31 -3.12 -12.24
C LEU A 145 10.74 -3.41 -10.85
N VAL A 146 9.98 -4.50 -10.66
CA VAL A 146 9.51 -4.87 -9.31
C VAL A 146 10.70 -5.21 -8.43
N ALA A 147 11.58 -6.09 -8.91
CA ALA A 147 12.74 -6.56 -8.14
C ALA A 147 13.80 -5.49 -7.96
N THR A 148 14.09 -4.71 -9.01
CA THR A 148 15.22 -3.78 -9.03
C THR A 148 14.92 -2.39 -8.49
N PHE A 149 13.68 -1.93 -8.61
CA PHE A 149 13.30 -0.57 -8.23
C PHE A 149 12.07 -0.49 -7.34
N ALA A 150 10.89 -0.98 -7.79
CA ALA A 150 9.62 -0.68 -7.15
C ALA A 150 9.50 -1.23 -5.72
N THR A 151 10.14 -2.36 -5.40
CA THR A 151 10.17 -2.93 -4.04
C THR A 151 11.23 -2.24 -3.17
N ARG A 152 12.34 -1.82 -3.76
CA ARG A 152 13.48 -1.27 -3.03
C ARG A 152 13.29 0.20 -2.67
N PHE A 153 12.83 1.00 -3.63
CA PHE A 153 12.72 2.45 -3.47
C PHE A 153 11.82 2.85 -2.29
N PRO A 154 10.57 2.38 -2.17
CA PRO A 154 9.69 2.74 -1.05
C PRO A 154 10.25 2.30 0.31
N PHE A 155 10.92 1.15 0.38
CA PHE A 155 11.52 0.68 1.61
C PHE A 155 12.68 1.59 2.06
N LEU A 156 13.57 2.00 1.15
CA LEU A 156 14.66 2.92 1.45
C LEU A 156 14.14 4.29 1.89
N VAL A 157 13.10 4.79 1.22
CA VAL A 157 12.42 6.04 1.61
C VAL A 157 11.79 5.92 2.99
N LEU A 158 11.09 4.82 3.26
CA LEU A 158 10.51 4.56 4.58
C LEU A 158 11.58 4.52 5.66
N ALA A 159 12.72 3.84 5.42
CA ALA A 159 13.85 3.75 6.34
C ALA A 159 14.34 5.15 6.76
N GLU A 160 14.50 6.08 5.80
CA GLU A 160 14.83 7.49 6.06
C GLU A 160 13.76 8.21 6.92
N VAL A 161 12.49 7.98 6.63
CA VAL A 161 11.38 8.65 7.33
C VAL A 161 11.27 8.20 8.78
N ILE A 162 11.37 6.88 9.04
CA ILE A 162 11.18 6.33 10.38
C ILE A 162 12.47 6.30 11.21
N GLY A 163 13.64 6.50 10.60
CA GLY A 163 14.95 6.43 11.25
C GLY A 163 15.41 5.00 11.49
N LEU A 164 15.24 4.13 10.48
CA LEU A 164 15.75 2.76 10.52
C LEU A 164 17.28 2.79 10.35
N PRO A 165 18.06 2.16 11.26
CA PRO A 165 19.52 2.10 11.14
C PRO A 165 19.96 1.36 9.87
N ALA A 166 21.10 1.73 9.29
CA ALA A 166 21.60 1.16 8.03
C ALA A 166 21.73 -0.37 8.10
N GLU A 167 22.28 -0.90 9.20
CA GLU A 167 22.41 -2.35 9.40
C GLU A 167 21.06 -3.09 9.39
N PHE A 168 20.00 -2.46 9.91
CA PHE A 168 18.65 -3.00 9.86
C PHE A 168 18.05 -2.85 8.47
N THR A 169 18.35 -1.77 7.76
CA THR A 169 17.90 -1.56 6.37
C THR A 169 18.46 -2.65 5.44
N GLU A 170 19.73 -3.00 5.60
CA GLU A 170 20.40 -4.04 4.79
C GLU A 170 19.89 -5.46 5.10
N ARG A 171 19.57 -5.73 6.37
CA ARG A 171 19.08 -7.05 6.85
C ARG A 171 17.59 -7.28 6.62
N PHE A 172 16.83 -6.27 6.20
CA PHE A 172 15.39 -6.42 6.02
C PHE A 172 15.08 -7.40 4.87
N ASP A 173 14.42 -8.49 5.20
CA ASP A 173 13.94 -9.45 4.21
C ASP A 173 12.68 -8.91 3.52
N ARG A 174 12.78 -8.68 2.21
CA ARG A 174 11.68 -8.14 1.39
C ARG A 174 10.45 -9.04 1.36
N ASP A 175 10.62 -10.33 1.59
CA ASP A 175 9.52 -11.27 1.69
C ASP A 175 8.67 -11.08 2.96
N TRP A 176 9.15 -10.32 3.94
CA TRP A 176 8.35 -9.95 5.09
C TRP A 176 7.15 -9.04 4.72
N GLY A 177 7.21 -8.28 3.65
CA GLY A 177 6.04 -7.56 3.14
C GLY A 177 4.85 -8.48 2.82
N LYS A 178 5.12 -9.72 2.41
CA LYS A 178 4.09 -10.73 2.07
C LYS A 178 3.28 -11.23 3.27
N VAL A 179 3.69 -10.91 4.51
CA VAL A 179 2.94 -11.33 5.73
C VAL A 179 1.58 -10.63 5.87
N VAL A 180 1.32 -9.56 5.12
CA VAL A 180 -0.01 -8.93 5.05
C VAL A 180 -1.04 -9.75 4.29
N GLN A 181 -0.60 -10.79 3.59
CA GLN A 181 -1.44 -11.74 2.88
C GLN A 181 -1.58 -13.00 3.76
N PRO A 182 -2.54 -13.03 4.70
CA PRO A 182 -2.64 -14.16 5.61
C PRO A 182 -3.01 -15.42 4.86
N VAL A 183 -2.35 -16.50 5.22
CA VAL A 183 -2.55 -17.83 4.66
C VAL A 183 -3.45 -18.61 5.60
N GLY A 184 -4.45 -19.31 5.06
CA GLY A 184 -5.38 -20.11 5.84
C GLY A 184 -4.67 -21.19 6.69
N PRO A 185 -5.32 -21.67 7.76
CA PRO A 185 -4.69 -22.66 8.63
C PRO A 185 -4.37 -23.98 7.93
N ASP A 186 -5.17 -24.36 6.93
CA ASP A 186 -5.03 -25.62 6.19
C ASP A 186 -4.26 -25.43 4.86
N ASP A 187 -3.71 -24.25 4.59
CA ASP A 187 -2.98 -23.96 3.37
C ASP A 187 -1.56 -24.56 3.41
N PRO A 188 -1.10 -25.23 2.36
CA PRO A 188 0.26 -25.79 2.28
C PRO A 188 1.38 -24.76 2.53
N GLY A 189 1.14 -23.48 2.24
CA GLY A 189 2.07 -22.36 2.48
C GLY A 189 2.13 -21.88 3.93
N ARG A 190 1.26 -22.40 4.82
CA ARG A 190 1.16 -21.96 6.21
C ARG A 190 2.47 -22.05 7.00
N PRO A 191 3.27 -23.12 6.95
CA PRO A 191 4.55 -23.19 7.68
C PRO A 191 5.54 -22.11 7.26
N ALA A 192 5.62 -21.83 5.95
CA ALA A 192 6.49 -20.76 5.42
C ALA A 192 6.01 -19.37 5.82
N TYR A 193 4.70 -19.15 5.85
CA TYR A 193 4.08 -17.92 6.35
C TYR A 193 4.42 -17.68 7.83
N GLU A 194 4.25 -18.67 8.69
CA GLU A 194 4.58 -18.57 10.11
C GLU A 194 6.08 -18.38 10.37
N ALA A 195 6.94 -18.99 9.56
CA ALA A 195 8.38 -18.76 9.64
C ALA A 195 8.74 -17.30 9.34
N ARG A 196 8.11 -16.70 8.31
CA ARG A 196 8.28 -15.27 7.99
C ARG A 196 7.80 -14.36 9.13
N LEU A 197 6.64 -14.67 9.72
CA LEU A 197 6.13 -13.92 10.89
C LEU A 197 7.12 -13.96 12.06
N ARG A 198 7.66 -15.14 12.40
CA ARG A 198 8.66 -15.27 13.47
C ARG A 198 9.95 -14.50 13.14
N GLY A 199 10.42 -14.57 11.91
CA GLY A 199 11.59 -13.80 11.45
C GLY A 199 11.39 -12.30 11.64
N LEU A 200 10.26 -11.77 11.19
CA LEU A 200 9.92 -10.35 11.34
C LEU A 200 9.75 -9.95 12.82
N GLN A 201 9.14 -10.80 13.65
CA GLN A 201 9.07 -10.53 15.10
C GLN A 201 10.46 -10.45 15.74
N GLY A 202 11.36 -11.38 15.40
CA GLY A 202 12.74 -11.36 15.89
C GLY A 202 13.47 -10.08 15.47
N TYR A 203 13.31 -9.69 14.21
CA TYR A 203 13.87 -8.43 13.70
C TYR A 203 13.34 -7.21 14.45
N ILE A 204 12.03 -7.11 14.70
CA ILE A 204 11.43 -6.00 15.45
C ILE A 204 11.98 -5.96 16.89
N ALA A 205 12.08 -7.12 17.55
CA ALA A 205 12.61 -7.21 18.91
C ALA A 205 14.08 -6.74 19.00
N GLU A 206 14.92 -7.10 18.01
CA GLU A 206 16.29 -6.64 17.91
C GLU A 206 16.35 -5.12 17.65
N LEU A 207 15.52 -4.60 16.75
CA LEU A 207 15.44 -3.18 16.45
C LEU A 207 15.05 -2.35 17.68
N VAL A 208 14.06 -2.80 18.44
CA VAL A 208 13.63 -2.12 19.68
C VAL A 208 14.76 -2.12 20.72
N ARG A 209 15.48 -3.23 20.87
CA ARG A 209 16.64 -3.30 21.76
C ARG A 209 17.73 -2.33 21.33
N HIS A 210 18.10 -2.34 20.05
CA HIS A 210 19.11 -1.45 19.49
C HIS A 210 18.76 0.03 19.74
N LYS A 211 17.51 0.44 19.46
CA LYS A 211 17.06 1.82 19.70
C LYS A 211 17.07 2.22 21.18
N ARG A 212 16.85 1.30 22.08
CA ARG A 212 17.01 1.55 23.53
C ARG A 212 18.47 1.77 23.93
N GLU A 213 19.37 0.96 23.39
CA GLU A 213 20.82 1.07 23.65
C GLU A 213 21.38 2.39 23.10
N GLU A 214 20.95 2.82 21.89
CA GLU A 214 21.33 4.13 21.34
C GLU A 214 20.90 5.27 22.29
N ARG A 215 19.64 5.29 22.72
CA ARG A 215 19.14 6.30 23.65
C ARG A 215 19.85 6.32 25.01
N GLY A 216 20.22 5.14 25.51
CA GLY A 216 21.00 5.03 26.75
C GLY A 216 22.39 5.66 26.65
N ARG A 217 23.04 5.57 25.49
CA ARG A 217 24.34 6.18 25.24
C ARG A 217 24.24 7.71 25.09
N ASP A 218 23.22 8.20 24.38
CA ASP A 218 23.00 9.64 24.16
C ASP A 218 22.65 10.40 25.45
N SER A 219 21.98 9.75 26.39
CA SER A 219 21.65 10.34 27.70
C SER A 219 22.90 10.53 28.61
N GLY A 220 24.01 9.92 28.27
CA GLY A 220 25.29 10.01 29.00
C GLY A 220 26.29 11.02 28.42
N THR A 221 26.03 11.59 27.24
CA THR A 221 26.88 12.58 26.58
C THR A 221 26.12 13.88 26.36
N GLU A 222 26.57 15.01 26.90
CA GLU A 222 26.02 16.33 26.61
C GLU A 222 26.02 16.55 25.08
N SER A 223 24.84 16.78 24.54
CA SER A 223 24.52 16.89 23.12
C SER A 223 25.39 17.93 22.40
N SER A 224 26.23 17.52 21.48
CA SER A 224 26.73 18.37 20.40
C SER A 224 25.60 18.53 19.33
N ALA A 225 25.03 19.71 19.28
CA ALA A 225 23.85 20.07 18.48
C ALA A 225 24.15 20.32 16.97
N ASP A 226 25.09 19.58 16.36
CA ASP A 226 25.53 19.91 14.99
C ASP A 226 25.70 18.71 14.04
N SER A 227 24.85 17.72 14.12
CA SER A 227 24.71 16.76 13.03
C SER A 227 23.21 16.66 12.64
N GLY A 228 22.87 17.05 11.42
CA GLY A 228 21.49 17.10 10.89
C GLY A 228 20.72 15.76 10.84
N THR A 229 21.19 14.78 11.61
CA THR A 229 20.59 13.46 11.87
C THR A 229 20.67 13.15 13.37
N GLY A 230 20.05 14.01 14.21
CA GLY A 230 20.05 13.79 15.67
C GLY A 230 19.38 12.46 16.03
N SER A 231 20.12 11.55 16.66
CA SER A 231 19.73 10.20 17.04
C SER A 231 18.53 10.11 18.00
N GLY A 232 18.14 11.20 18.67
CA GLY A 232 17.02 11.25 19.61
C GLY A 232 15.66 11.67 19.04
N THR A 233 15.55 12.01 17.76
CA THR A 233 14.38 12.66 17.14
C THR A 233 13.64 11.84 16.08
N ASP A 234 14.17 10.67 15.68
CA ASP A 234 13.51 9.80 14.69
C ASP A 234 12.22 9.15 15.24
N LEU A 235 11.38 8.64 14.34
CA LEU A 235 10.08 8.08 14.72
C LEU A 235 10.24 6.81 15.58
N LEU A 236 11.17 5.92 15.26
CA LEU A 236 11.38 4.69 16.02
C LEU A 236 11.82 5.00 17.45
N SER A 237 12.77 5.91 17.64
CA SER A 237 13.23 6.38 18.96
C SER A 237 12.09 7.00 19.76
N ARG A 238 11.18 7.77 19.13
CA ARG A 238 9.99 8.34 19.77
C ARG A 238 8.98 7.27 20.19
N LEU A 239 8.75 6.24 19.37
CA LEU A 239 7.85 5.13 19.73
C LEU A 239 8.40 4.33 20.91
N VAL A 240 9.71 4.06 20.94
CA VAL A 240 10.39 3.40 22.07
C VAL A 240 10.24 4.26 23.33
N ALA A 241 10.46 5.58 23.23
CA ALA A 241 10.25 6.51 24.34
C ALA A 241 8.80 6.52 24.86
N ALA A 242 7.83 6.50 23.94
CA ALA A 242 6.40 6.44 24.29
C ALA A 242 6.04 5.17 25.08
N ARG A 243 6.65 4.03 24.74
CA ARG A 243 6.50 2.78 25.48
C ARG A 243 7.15 2.85 26.86
N ASP A 244 8.35 3.41 26.96
CA ASP A 244 9.06 3.54 28.23
C ASP A 244 8.33 4.51 29.18
N ALA A 245 7.61 5.48 28.63
CA ALA A 245 6.72 6.40 29.36
C ALA A 245 5.31 5.84 29.65
N GLY A 246 5.02 4.58 29.26
CA GLY A 246 3.72 3.95 29.49
C GLY A 246 2.59 4.43 28.57
N ALA A 247 2.89 5.19 27.49
CA ALA A 247 1.92 5.61 26.49
C ALA A 247 1.57 4.49 25.50
N LEU A 248 2.45 3.52 25.32
CA LEU A 248 2.25 2.26 24.60
C LEU A 248 2.64 1.08 25.52
N ASP A 249 2.00 -0.05 25.37
CA ASP A 249 2.53 -1.31 25.89
C ASP A 249 3.52 -1.96 24.91
N GLY A 250 4.08 -3.14 25.27
CA GLY A 250 5.06 -3.83 24.45
C GLY A 250 4.49 -4.32 23.13
N ALA A 251 3.30 -4.92 23.16
CA ALA A 251 2.62 -5.43 21.98
C ALA A 251 2.22 -4.30 21.02
N GLU A 252 1.76 -3.18 21.56
CA GLU A 252 1.42 -1.99 20.77
C GLU A 252 2.64 -1.37 20.09
N LEU A 253 3.81 -1.30 20.79
CA LEU A 253 5.05 -0.85 20.17
C LEU A 253 5.45 -1.74 19.01
N ASP A 254 5.55 -3.07 19.25
CA ASP A 254 5.95 -4.04 18.24
C ASP A 254 4.99 -4.02 17.04
N SER A 255 3.70 -3.94 17.32
CA SER A 255 2.62 -3.85 16.33
C SER A 255 2.66 -2.55 15.52
N MET A 256 2.98 -1.41 16.13
CA MET A 256 3.15 -0.13 15.43
C MET A 256 4.38 -0.17 14.51
N ILE A 257 5.52 -0.74 14.96
CA ILE A 257 6.70 -0.90 14.12
C ILE A 257 6.39 -1.86 12.97
N PHE A 258 5.75 -3.00 13.24
CA PHE A 258 5.27 -3.92 12.23
C PHE A 258 4.43 -3.21 11.16
N GLN A 259 3.42 -2.44 11.58
CA GLN A 259 2.56 -1.70 10.66
C GLN A 259 3.34 -0.71 9.80
N LEU A 260 4.28 0.04 10.37
CA LEU A 260 5.09 1.01 9.63
C LEU A 260 5.94 0.32 8.56
N LEU A 261 6.63 -0.77 8.91
CA LEU A 261 7.51 -1.50 7.98
C LEU A 261 6.73 -2.10 6.81
N VAL A 262 5.54 -2.64 7.06
CA VAL A 262 4.76 -3.34 6.06
C VAL A 262 3.87 -2.38 5.26
N ALA A 263 3.11 -1.52 5.92
CA ALA A 263 2.20 -0.59 5.25
C ALA A 263 2.92 0.56 4.51
N GLY A 264 4.17 0.83 4.84
CA GLY A 264 4.97 1.87 4.19
C GLY A 264 5.69 1.41 2.92
N GLN A 265 5.77 0.11 2.65
CA GLN A 265 6.49 -0.44 1.50
C GLN A 265 5.55 -1.01 0.44
N GLU A 266 4.80 -2.08 0.76
CA GLU A 266 4.05 -2.87 -0.20
C GLU A 266 3.04 -2.05 -1.02
N PRO A 267 2.23 -1.15 -0.41
CA PRO A 267 1.26 -0.39 -1.18
C PRO A 267 1.88 0.56 -2.21
N VAL A 268 3.04 1.14 -1.89
CA VAL A 268 3.72 2.04 -2.84
C VAL A 268 4.40 1.24 -3.95
N THR A 269 4.99 0.07 -3.63
CA THR A 269 5.46 -0.88 -4.64
C THR A 269 4.36 -1.20 -5.64
N ASN A 270 3.19 -1.57 -5.14
CA ASN A 270 2.04 -1.91 -5.96
C ASN A 270 1.53 -0.70 -6.76
N GLN A 271 1.50 0.50 -6.17
CA GLN A 271 1.06 1.71 -6.87
C GLN A 271 2.02 2.13 -7.99
N ILE A 272 3.33 1.96 -7.83
CA ILE A 272 4.30 2.19 -8.90
C ILE A 272 4.03 1.22 -10.06
N THR A 273 3.77 -0.05 -9.76
CA THR A 273 3.53 -1.06 -10.80
C THR A 273 2.20 -0.86 -11.51
N THR A 274 1.10 -0.56 -10.80
CA THR A 274 -0.20 -0.27 -11.43
C THR A 274 -0.16 1.00 -12.26
N ALA A 275 0.53 2.05 -11.78
CA ALA A 275 0.72 3.29 -12.51
C ALA A 275 1.49 3.08 -13.82
N LEU A 276 2.61 2.35 -13.79
CA LEU A 276 3.40 2.04 -14.99
C LEU A 276 2.61 1.15 -15.95
N THR A 277 1.89 0.14 -15.46
CA THR A 277 1.04 -0.71 -16.28
C THR A 277 -0.05 0.11 -16.97
N ALA A 278 -0.71 1.01 -16.24
CA ALA A 278 -1.69 1.93 -16.82
C ALA A 278 -1.06 2.83 -17.91
N LEU A 279 0.14 3.37 -17.66
CA LEU A 279 0.84 4.20 -18.65
C LEU A 279 1.27 3.40 -19.88
N PHE A 280 1.70 2.16 -19.74
CA PHE A 280 2.05 1.31 -20.89
C PHE A 280 0.84 0.96 -21.74
N ARG A 281 -0.34 0.81 -21.14
CA ARG A 281 -1.63 0.65 -21.85
C ARG A 281 -2.10 1.95 -22.52
N HIS A 282 -1.56 3.12 -22.12
CA HIS A 282 -1.91 4.42 -22.63
C HIS A 282 -0.67 5.18 -23.16
N PRO A 283 -0.06 4.76 -24.29
CA PRO A 283 1.22 5.29 -24.77
C PRO A 283 1.22 6.80 -25.04
N ALA A 284 0.08 7.37 -25.41
CA ALA A 284 -0.05 8.82 -25.59
C ALA A 284 0.12 9.59 -24.26
N HIS A 285 -0.41 9.06 -23.14
CA HIS A 285 -0.23 9.65 -21.81
C HIS A 285 1.21 9.48 -21.32
N LEU A 286 1.84 8.35 -21.60
CA LEU A 286 3.25 8.12 -21.30
C LEU A 286 4.16 9.10 -22.06
N ALA A 287 3.88 9.33 -23.34
CA ALA A 287 4.59 10.34 -24.15
C ALA A 287 4.39 11.74 -23.59
N ALA A 288 3.15 12.14 -23.29
CA ALA A 288 2.85 13.45 -22.71
C ALA A 288 3.62 13.71 -21.40
N LEU A 289 3.78 12.74 -20.51
CA LEU A 289 4.57 12.87 -19.28
C LEU A 289 6.08 13.00 -19.53
N ARG A 290 6.58 12.42 -20.62
CA ARG A 290 7.99 12.59 -21.03
C ARG A 290 8.23 13.99 -21.60
N ASP A 291 7.29 14.49 -22.40
CA ASP A 291 7.39 15.78 -23.08
C ASP A 291 7.14 16.94 -22.11
N ASP A 292 6.23 16.76 -21.15
CA ASP A 292 5.89 17.76 -20.14
C ASP A 292 5.82 17.17 -18.72
N PRO A 293 6.94 17.14 -17.99
CA PRO A 293 6.96 16.69 -16.59
C PRO A 293 6.10 17.52 -15.61
N ALA A 294 5.67 18.74 -16.01
CA ALA A 294 4.76 19.55 -15.18
C ALA A 294 3.36 18.92 -15.03
N LEU A 295 3.03 17.93 -15.84
CA LEU A 295 1.81 17.13 -15.72
C LEU A 295 1.87 16.13 -14.55
N LEU A 296 3.07 15.75 -14.07
CA LEU A 296 3.25 14.71 -13.06
C LEU A 296 2.38 14.87 -11.79
N PRO A 297 2.23 16.07 -11.19
CA PRO A 297 1.38 16.20 -10.00
C PRO A 297 -0.08 15.79 -10.24
N ARG A 298 -0.64 16.11 -11.42
CA ARG A 298 -2.01 15.72 -11.79
C ARG A 298 -2.08 14.26 -12.20
N ALA A 299 -1.08 13.79 -12.93
CA ALA A 299 -0.97 12.38 -13.33
C ALA A 299 -0.91 11.45 -12.11
N VAL A 300 -0.19 11.81 -11.05
CA VAL A 300 -0.13 11.05 -9.79
C VAL A 300 -1.53 10.88 -9.18
N GLU A 301 -2.32 11.98 -9.06
CA GLU A 301 -3.67 11.88 -8.51
C GLU A 301 -4.59 11.04 -9.41
N GLU A 302 -4.47 11.17 -10.72
CA GLU A 302 -5.31 10.40 -11.64
C GLU A 302 -4.90 8.92 -11.69
N LEU A 303 -3.62 8.58 -11.64
CA LEU A 303 -3.15 7.20 -11.57
C LEU A 303 -3.56 6.52 -10.26
N LEU A 304 -3.56 7.27 -9.14
CA LEU A 304 -4.09 6.80 -7.85
C LEU A 304 -5.60 6.52 -7.93
N ARG A 305 -6.38 7.35 -8.63
CA ARG A 305 -7.80 7.10 -8.86
C ARG A 305 -8.01 5.93 -9.82
N TYR A 306 -7.31 5.95 -10.95
CA TYR A 306 -7.53 5.06 -12.09
C TYR A 306 -7.27 3.60 -11.75
N ASP A 307 -6.17 3.29 -11.03
CA ASP A 307 -5.85 1.93 -10.58
C ASP A 307 -5.13 1.95 -9.23
N SER A 308 -5.93 1.99 -8.15
CA SER A 308 -5.41 2.08 -6.79
C SER A 308 -4.74 0.79 -6.34
N ALA A 309 -3.58 0.89 -5.71
CA ALA A 309 -2.86 -0.24 -5.14
C ALA A 309 -3.62 -0.95 -4.01
N PHE A 310 -4.45 -0.23 -3.24
CA PHE A 310 -5.43 -0.81 -2.35
C PHE A 310 -6.77 -0.93 -3.08
N GLU A 311 -7.14 -2.16 -3.40
CA GLU A 311 -8.41 -2.48 -4.03
C GLU A 311 -9.55 -2.44 -3.02
N LEU A 312 -9.33 -3.07 -1.86
CA LEU A 312 -10.28 -3.18 -0.76
C LEU A 312 -9.67 -2.63 0.53
N THR A 313 -10.51 -2.05 1.39
CA THR A 313 -10.09 -1.66 2.74
C THR A 313 -9.90 -2.89 3.63
N THR A 314 -9.25 -2.72 4.79
CA THR A 314 -9.30 -3.71 5.87
C THR A 314 -10.69 -3.75 6.50
N TRP A 315 -10.98 -4.85 7.19
CA TRP A 315 -12.26 -5.16 7.82
C TRP A 315 -12.80 -4.05 8.74
N ARG A 316 -14.11 -3.90 8.76
CA ARG A 316 -14.87 -3.09 9.72
C ARG A 316 -16.01 -3.93 10.25
N PHE A 317 -16.51 -3.61 11.44
CA PHE A 317 -17.56 -4.36 12.13
C PHE A 317 -18.55 -3.44 12.80
N LEU A 318 -19.84 -3.82 12.76
CA LEU A 318 -20.88 -3.20 13.57
C LEU A 318 -20.95 -3.86 14.95
N ALA A 319 -21.10 -3.06 16.00
CA ALA A 319 -21.33 -3.57 17.36
C ALA A 319 -22.79 -4.00 17.61
N ALA A 320 -23.71 -3.51 16.82
CA ALA A 320 -25.15 -3.84 16.83
C ALA A 320 -25.68 -3.88 15.40
N ASP A 321 -26.79 -4.57 15.17
CA ASP A 321 -27.46 -4.56 13.87
C ASP A 321 -27.72 -3.14 13.42
N ALA A 322 -27.36 -2.81 12.19
CA ALA A 322 -27.57 -1.49 11.62
C ALA A 322 -27.76 -1.54 10.10
N GLU A 323 -28.24 -0.45 9.55
CA GLU A 323 -28.34 -0.24 8.12
C GLU A 323 -27.07 0.44 7.60
N VAL A 324 -26.49 -0.14 6.54
CA VAL A 324 -25.37 0.41 5.78
C VAL A 324 -25.86 0.65 4.36
N SER A 325 -26.06 1.91 3.98
CA SER A 325 -26.52 2.34 2.65
C SER A 325 -27.76 1.55 2.15
N GLY A 326 -28.80 1.45 2.99
CA GLY A 326 -30.06 0.76 2.66
C GLY A 326 -30.05 -0.76 2.89
N THR A 327 -28.93 -1.35 3.29
CA THR A 327 -28.81 -2.78 3.53
C THR A 327 -28.65 -3.08 5.02
N ARG A 328 -29.51 -3.95 5.57
CA ARG A 328 -29.39 -4.41 6.97
C ARG A 328 -28.18 -5.32 7.10
N VAL A 329 -27.25 -4.92 7.97
CA VAL A 329 -26.02 -5.66 8.31
C VAL A 329 -26.10 -6.09 9.77
N PRO A 330 -26.02 -7.39 10.07
CA PRO A 330 -26.01 -7.90 11.43
C PRO A 330 -24.78 -7.48 12.22
N ALA A 331 -24.90 -7.43 13.55
CA ALA A 331 -23.80 -7.22 14.48
C ALA A 331 -22.70 -8.27 14.26
N GLY A 332 -21.47 -7.82 14.28
CA GLY A 332 -20.29 -8.67 14.11
C GLY A 332 -20.01 -9.14 12.69
N ASP A 333 -20.92 -8.90 11.73
CA ASP A 333 -20.61 -9.13 10.33
C ASP A 333 -19.56 -8.13 9.84
N SER A 334 -18.65 -8.63 8.99
CA SER A 334 -17.61 -7.79 8.42
C SER A 334 -18.11 -6.97 7.24
N VAL A 335 -17.74 -5.69 7.23
CA VAL A 335 -17.93 -4.76 6.12
C VAL A 335 -16.58 -4.40 5.52
N ILE A 336 -16.50 -4.39 4.20
CA ILE A 336 -15.31 -4.03 3.45
C ILE A 336 -15.70 -3.06 2.33
N VAL A 337 -14.88 -2.09 2.04
CA VAL A 337 -15.14 -1.07 1.01
C VAL A 337 -14.21 -1.29 -0.17
N SER A 338 -14.75 -1.36 -1.39
CA SER A 338 -13.92 -1.33 -2.60
C SER A 338 -13.56 0.10 -2.96
N LEU A 339 -12.29 0.44 -2.78
CA LEU A 339 -11.76 1.75 -3.16
C LEU A 339 -11.68 1.88 -4.68
N CYS A 340 -11.29 0.80 -5.37
CA CYS A 340 -11.23 0.77 -6.84
C CYS A 340 -12.61 0.95 -7.46
N ALA A 341 -13.65 0.28 -6.94
CA ALA A 341 -15.02 0.45 -7.43
C ALA A 341 -15.53 1.87 -7.21
N ALA A 342 -15.28 2.44 -6.01
CA ALA A 342 -15.68 3.80 -5.68
C ALA A 342 -14.96 4.84 -6.55
N ASN A 343 -13.68 4.63 -6.84
CA ASN A 343 -12.87 5.54 -7.68
C ASN A 343 -13.25 5.47 -9.18
N ARG A 344 -14.05 4.49 -9.57
CA ARG A 344 -14.60 4.33 -10.93
C ARG A 344 -16.11 4.48 -10.97
N ASP A 345 -16.71 5.14 -9.97
CA ASP A 345 -18.14 5.41 -9.92
C ASP A 345 -18.50 6.54 -10.90
N PRO A 346 -19.35 6.29 -11.93
CA PRO A 346 -19.77 7.30 -12.90
C PRO A 346 -20.60 8.43 -12.29
N ASP A 347 -21.29 8.19 -11.18
CA ASP A 347 -22.05 9.22 -10.47
C ASP A 347 -21.12 10.28 -9.82
N ARG A 348 -19.84 9.93 -9.65
CA ARG A 348 -18.83 10.82 -9.07
C ARG A 348 -17.78 11.30 -10.05
N PHE A 349 -17.37 10.45 -10.97
CA PHE A 349 -16.34 10.71 -11.95
C PHE A 349 -16.89 10.53 -13.37
N PRO A 350 -17.18 11.61 -14.11
CA PRO A 350 -17.55 11.49 -15.52
C PRO A 350 -16.48 10.69 -16.29
N ASP A 351 -16.92 9.78 -17.17
CA ASP A 351 -16.04 8.89 -17.94
C ASP A 351 -14.96 8.22 -17.05
N PRO A 352 -15.38 7.44 -16.01
CA PRO A 352 -14.49 6.99 -14.95
C PRO A 352 -13.42 6.02 -15.46
N ASP A 353 -13.65 5.35 -16.57
CA ASP A 353 -12.75 4.39 -17.20
C ASP A 353 -11.72 5.03 -18.13
N THR A 354 -11.81 6.35 -18.33
CA THR A 354 -10.83 7.13 -19.08
C THR A 354 -9.73 7.64 -18.14
N LEU A 355 -8.46 7.41 -18.50
CA LEU A 355 -7.31 8.03 -17.86
C LEU A 355 -7.23 9.48 -18.34
N ASP A 356 -7.38 10.45 -17.44
CA ASP A 356 -7.44 11.88 -17.78
C ASP A 356 -6.64 12.74 -16.80
N PHE A 357 -5.45 13.18 -17.17
CA PHE A 357 -4.61 14.06 -16.36
C PHE A 357 -5.18 15.49 -16.21
N GLY A 358 -6.22 15.82 -16.96
CA GLY A 358 -6.97 17.07 -16.82
C GLY A 358 -8.11 17.01 -15.78
N ARG A 359 -8.40 15.83 -15.25
CA ARG A 359 -9.53 15.63 -14.35
C ARG A 359 -9.48 16.55 -13.13
N SER A 360 -10.51 17.37 -12.98
CA SER A 360 -10.67 18.30 -11.85
C SER A 360 -12.16 18.60 -11.62
N PRO A 361 -12.72 18.41 -10.42
CA PRO A 361 -12.04 17.88 -9.23
C PRO A 361 -11.76 16.36 -9.31
N ASN A 362 -10.77 15.88 -8.54
CA ASN A 362 -10.41 14.47 -8.46
C ASN A 362 -10.40 13.97 -6.99
N PRO A 363 -11.54 13.90 -6.30
CA PRO A 363 -11.63 13.53 -4.89
C PRO A 363 -11.64 12.00 -4.70
N HIS A 364 -10.62 11.32 -5.20
CA HIS A 364 -10.51 9.86 -5.12
C HIS A 364 -10.31 9.35 -3.67
N LEU A 365 -10.70 8.10 -3.43
CA LEU A 365 -10.61 7.43 -2.14
C LEU A 365 -9.39 6.47 -2.03
N ALA A 366 -8.37 6.58 -2.88
CA ALA A 366 -7.21 5.69 -2.88
C ALA A 366 -6.49 5.59 -1.52
N PHE A 367 -6.57 6.65 -0.70
CA PHE A 367 -6.02 6.69 0.67
C PHE A 367 -7.07 6.46 1.77
N GLY A 368 -8.25 5.98 1.40
CA GLY A 368 -9.38 5.88 2.33
C GLY A 368 -9.96 7.25 2.68
N HIS A 369 -10.74 7.29 3.76
CA HIS A 369 -11.37 8.50 4.29
C HIS A 369 -11.63 8.38 5.81
N GLY A 370 -11.96 9.51 6.48
CA GLY A 370 -12.27 9.55 7.90
C GLY A 370 -11.04 9.41 8.80
N ILE A 371 -11.26 8.93 10.02
CA ILE A 371 -10.20 8.87 11.05
C ILE A 371 -9.02 7.95 10.66
N HIS A 372 -9.26 6.96 9.81
CA HIS A 372 -8.26 6.05 9.26
C HIS A 372 -7.71 6.49 7.90
N PHE A 373 -7.92 7.72 7.46
CA PHE A 373 -7.24 8.27 6.29
C PHE A 373 -5.73 8.04 6.39
N CYS A 374 -5.10 7.61 5.30
CA CYS A 374 -3.70 7.19 5.29
C CYS A 374 -2.76 8.28 5.85
N PRO A 375 -2.00 7.99 6.92
CA PRO A 375 -1.04 8.96 7.46
C PRO A 375 0.10 9.26 6.49
N GLY A 376 0.48 8.27 5.67
CA GLY A 376 1.54 8.35 4.66
C GLY A 376 1.10 8.91 3.31
N ALA A 377 -0.11 9.46 3.17
CA ALA A 377 -0.63 9.90 1.86
C ALA A 377 0.26 10.93 1.15
N THR A 378 0.86 11.87 1.89
CA THR A 378 1.82 12.84 1.34
C THR A 378 3.12 12.14 0.91
N LEU A 379 3.61 11.20 1.71
CA LEU A 379 4.81 10.43 1.38
C LEU A 379 4.60 9.62 0.11
N ALA A 380 3.53 8.82 0.05
CA ALA A 380 3.22 7.97 -1.11
C ALA A 380 3.06 8.77 -2.42
N ARG A 381 2.43 9.96 -2.37
CA ARG A 381 2.38 10.86 -3.52
C ARG A 381 3.76 11.34 -3.96
N THR A 382 4.59 11.68 -2.99
CA THR A 382 5.98 12.12 -3.25
C THR A 382 6.79 10.99 -3.85
N GLU A 383 6.67 9.77 -3.32
CA GLU A 383 7.35 8.59 -3.83
C GLU A 383 6.91 8.24 -5.25
N LEU A 384 5.60 8.22 -5.51
CA LEU A 384 5.09 7.94 -6.86
C LEU A 384 5.54 9.00 -7.86
N HIS A 385 5.51 10.29 -7.48
CA HIS A 385 6.02 11.38 -8.31
C HIS A 385 7.50 11.17 -8.65
N ILE A 386 8.36 10.96 -7.65
CA ILE A 386 9.80 10.77 -7.84
C ILE A 386 10.06 9.51 -8.68
N ALA A 387 9.36 8.41 -8.41
CA ALA A 387 9.51 7.18 -9.16
C ALA A 387 9.21 7.38 -10.65
N LEU A 388 8.07 7.97 -10.98
CA LEU A 388 7.69 8.23 -12.37
C LEU A 388 8.67 9.22 -13.03
N GLU A 389 8.97 10.35 -12.39
CA GLU A 389 9.91 11.36 -12.91
C GLU A 389 11.27 10.74 -13.21
N THR A 390 11.83 9.99 -12.25
CA THR A 390 13.18 9.42 -12.38
C THR A 390 13.22 8.32 -13.44
N LEU A 391 12.23 7.41 -13.44
CA LEU A 391 12.15 6.33 -14.44
C LEU A 391 11.99 6.89 -15.85
N LEU A 392 11.11 7.87 -16.06
CA LEU A 392 10.88 8.44 -17.38
C LEU A 392 12.08 9.26 -17.90
N ARG A 393 12.80 9.94 -17.00
CA ARG A 393 14.01 10.70 -17.31
C ARG A 393 15.23 9.81 -17.59
N ARG A 394 15.44 8.77 -16.78
CA ARG A 394 16.65 7.92 -16.79
C ARG A 394 16.56 6.75 -17.76
N LEU A 395 15.34 6.30 -18.08
CA LEU A 395 15.12 5.13 -18.95
C LEU A 395 14.38 5.54 -20.24
N PRO A 396 15.07 6.18 -21.18
CA PRO A 396 14.45 6.54 -22.47
C PRO A 396 13.96 5.28 -23.19
N GLY A 397 12.79 5.37 -23.83
CA GLY A 397 12.18 4.24 -24.52
C GLY A 397 11.64 3.14 -23.58
N LEU A 398 11.45 3.44 -22.30
CA LEU A 398 10.87 2.49 -21.32
C LEU A 398 9.52 1.96 -21.81
N ARG A 399 9.40 0.63 -21.90
CA ARG A 399 8.19 -0.10 -22.32
C ARG A 399 8.20 -1.52 -21.74
N LEU A 400 7.06 -2.20 -21.76
CA LEU A 400 6.99 -3.62 -21.41
C LEU A 400 7.92 -4.44 -22.34
N ALA A 401 8.57 -5.44 -21.72
CA ALA A 401 9.38 -6.43 -22.43
C ALA A 401 8.56 -7.65 -22.90
N VAL A 402 7.34 -7.79 -22.37
CA VAL A 402 6.39 -8.88 -22.67
C VAL A 402 5.02 -8.28 -23.00
N PRO A 403 4.12 -9.00 -23.67
CA PRO A 403 2.73 -8.62 -23.79
C PRO A 403 2.05 -8.37 -22.43
N ASP A 404 1.10 -7.44 -22.38
CA ASP A 404 0.38 -7.10 -21.14
C ASP A 404 -0.35 -8.31 -20.53
N GLU A 405 -0.82 -9.22 -21.37
CA GLU A 405 -1.52 -10.44 -21.00
C GLU A 405 -0.64 -11.44 -20.24
N GLU A 406 0.69 -11.33 -20.37
CA GLU A 406 1.66 -12.17 -19.68
C GLU A 406 2.03 -11.64 -18.29
N LEU A 407 1.57 -10.43 -17.92
CA LEU A 407 1.80 -9.90 -16.58
C LEU A 407 1.04 -10.72 -15.53
N THR A 408 1.75 -11.23 -14.55
CA THR A 408 1.17 -11.96 -13.42
C THR A 408 0.78 -11.00 -12.30
N TRP A 409 -0.51 -10.91 -12.02
CA TRP A 409 -1.05 -10.09 -10.94
C TRP A 409 -0.94 -10.78 -9.59
N ILE A 410 -0.62 -10.01 -8.53
CA ILE A 410 -0.52 -10.59 -7.18
C ILE A 410 -1.89 -11.10 -6.70
N PRO A 411 -1.97 -12.30 -6.12
CA PRO A 411 -3.23 -12.89 -5.65
C PRO A 411 -3.65 -12.36 -4.26
N ALA A 412 -3.35 -11.09 -3.97
CA ALA A 412 -3.64 -10.49 -2.67
C ALA A 412 -5.11 -10.06 -2.57
N VAL A 413 -5.72 -10.27 -1.39
CA VAL A 413 -7.13 -9.92 -1.14
C VAL A 413 -7.37 -8.42 -1.20
N LEU A 414 -6.52 -7.65 -0.51
CA LEU A 414 -6.71 -6.21 -0.33
C LEU A 414 -5.95 -5.38 -1.36
N ALA A 415 -4.84 -5.91 -1.85
CA ALA A 415 -3.92 -5.18 -2.69
C ALA A 415 -4.04 -5.57 -4.17
N ARG A 416 -3.63 -4.66 -5.03
CA ARG A 416 -3.55 -4.80 -6.48
C ARG A 416 -2.19 -4.35 -6.98
N GLY A 417 -1.54 -5.16 -7.78
CA GLY A 417 -0.22 -4.92 -8.34
C GLY A 417 0.25 -6.11 -9.14
N VAL A 418 1.40 -6.01 -9.79
CA VAL A 418 2.01 -7.13 -10.52
C VAL A 418 3.21 -7.69 -9.76
N GLY A 419 3.39 -9.02 -9.83
CA GLY A 419 4.48 -9.73 -9.16
C GLY A 419 5.84 -9.51 -9.80
N ALA A 420 5.86 -9.22 -11.11
CA ALA A 420 7.03 -8.84 -11.90
C ALA A 420 6.60 -7.83 -12.96
N LEU A 421 7.48 -6.88 -13.28
CA LEU A 421 7.27 -5.88 -14.34
C LEU A 421 8.50 -5.86 -15.25
N PRO A 422 8.61 -6.82 -16.17
CA PRO A 422 9.71 -6.89 -17.11
C PRO A 422 9.61 -5.75 -18.13
N VAL A 423 10.68 -4.96 -18.24
CA VAL A 423 10.74 -3.80 -19.13
C VAL A 423 12.01 -3.81 -19.98
N THR A 424 11.94 -3.10 -21.10
CA THR A 424 13.11 -2.70 -21.90
C THR A 424 13.24 -1.18 -21.95
N TYR A 425 14.47 -0.69 -22.12
CA TYR A 425 14.80 0.75 -22.17
C TYR A 425 16.05 1.00 -23.02
N GLY A 426 16.30 2.26 -23.40
CA GLY A 426 17.52 2.67 -24.08
C GLY A 426 17.63 2.21 -25.55
N CYS A 427 16.59 1.58 -26.12
CA CYS A 427 16.53 1.33 -27.55
C CYS A 427 15.89 2.52 -28.25
N PRO A 428 16.52 3.17 -29.24
CA PRO A 428 15.81 4.14 -30.08
C PRO A 428 14.58 3.42 -30.68
N PHE A 429 13.45 4.10 -30.75
CA PHE A 429 12.24 3.57 -31.39
C PHE A 429 12.63 2.92 -32.71
N GLY A 430 12.49 1.62 -32.80
CA GLY A 430 12.68 0.91 -34.05
C GLY A 430 11.67 1.48 -35.04
N GLY A 431 12.16 2.26 -35.99
CA GLY A 431 11.41 2.52 -37.19
C GLY A 431 10.95 1.16 -37.72
N THR A 432 9.69 1.04 -38.04
CA THR A 432 9.12 -0.09 -38.74
C THR A 432 10.04 -0.44 -39.91
N GLY A 433 10.90 -1.43 -39.70
CA GLY A 433 11.64 -2.06 -40.80
C GLY A 433 10.59 -2.69 -41.69
N ALA A 434 10.28 -2.02 -42.77
CA ALA A 434 9.61 -2.63 -43.90
C ALA A 434 10.49 -3.79 -44.32
N ALA A 435 9.99 -5.00 -44.11
CA ALA A 435 10.51 -6.17 -44.75
C ALA A 435 10.33 -6.00 -46.26
N GLY A 436 11.45 -5.88 -46.97
CA GLY A 436 11.50 -6.09 -48.42
C GLY A 436 11.52 -7.56 -48.75
#